data_f709bb178faeea817d54171027018d4f
#
_entry.id   f709bb178faeea817d54171027018d4f
#
_cell.length_a   1.000
_cell.length_b   1.000
_cell.length_c   1.000
_cell.angle_alpha   90.00
_cell.angle_beta   90.00
_cell.angle_gamma   90.00
#
_symmetry.space_group_name_H-M   'P 1'
#
loop_
_entity.id
_entity.type
_entity.pdbx_description
1 polymer ?
#
loop_
_entity_poly.entity_id
_entity_poly.type
_entity_poly.pdbx_seq_one_letter_code
_entity_poly.pdbx_strand_id
1 'polypeptide(L)'
;MTAICTLMCVDRGLLDLDAPVAKYWPEFAQGGKEKLPVRYLLSHTAGLSGFDKPISTETLYNWEKGVNLLAAQKPWWEPGTKSGYHGITFGHLLGELVRRVTGRTIGKFFKEEVADPLKADFHIGLPEEHDYRVGELIPPPEMDMSQLGEIDPNSVAVKTLMSAELNVADTKTRAWRGAEIPAANGQGNARSVARITAAVACGGELDGVRLLSLDTIEKALEEQSYGTDLVLMVPIRFGLGLGLQTKELPIGPNQRLLYWGGWGGSISIMDLDAKLSIAYVMNKMVSTLTGDPRSARSIEALYESL
;
A
#
# COMPACT_ATOMS: atom_id res chain seq x y z
N MET A 1 -3.46 -0.20 -4.83
CA MET A 1 -3.69 0.90 -5.79
C MET A 1 -2.43 1.71 -6.03
N THR A 2 -1.81 2.29 -5.00
CA THR A 2 -0.57 3.08 -5.12
C THR A 2 0.55 2.35 -5.87
N ALA A 3 0.82 1.09 -5.53
CA ALA A 3 1.80 0.27 -6.24
C ALA A 3 1.47 0.13 -7.74
N ILE A 4 0.22 -0.10 -8.09
CA ILE A 4 -0.22 -0.19 -9.50
C ILE A 4 0.09 1.10 -10.24
N CYS A 5 -0.26 2.27 -9.68
CA CYS A 5 0.06 3.56 -10.30
C CYS A 5 1.56 3.77 -10.51
N THR A 6 2.37 3.38 -9.52
CA THR A 6 3.83 3.50 -9.62
C THR A 6 4.39 2.53 -10.67
N LEU A 7 3.91 1.28 -10.70
CA LEU A 7 4.29 0.30 -11.71
C LEU A 7 3.85 0.72 -13.12
N MET A 8 2.71 1.40 -13.28
CA MET A 8 2.33 2.02 -14.57
C MET A 8 3.34 3.08 -15.03
N CYS A 9 3.88 3.86 -14.11
CA CYS A 9 4.94 4.81 -14.44
C CYS A 9 6.25 4.10 -14.83
N VAL A 10 6.57 2.95 -14.21
CA VAL A 10 7.70 2.10 -14.59
C VAL A 10 7.46 1.50 -15.97
N ASP A 11 6.29 0.92 -16.21
CA ASP A 11 5.90 0.29 -17.47
C ASP A 11 5.99 1.25 -18.67
N ARG A 12 5.68 2.51 -18.43
CA ARG A 12 5.74 3.61 -19.42
C ARG A 12 7.13 4.24 -19.56
N GLY A 13 8.15 3.74 -18.86
CA GLY A 13 9.51 4.28 -18.87
C GLY A 13 9.67 5.65 -18.20
N LEU A 14 8.68 6.10 -17.43
CA LEU A 14 8.73 7.35 -16.66
C LEU A 14 9.55 7.21 -15.38
N LEU A 15 9.58 6.01 -14.80
CA LEU A 15 10.38 5.64 -13.64
C LEU A 15 11.26 4.45 -13.98
N ASP A 16 12.51 4.48 -13.52
CA ASP A 16 13.44 3.37 -13.54
C ASP A 16 13.61 2.86 -12.10
N LEU A 17 13.38 1.57 -11.88
CA LEU A 17 13.43 0.93 -10.57
C LEU A 17 14.81 1.02 -9.91
N ASP A 18 15.88 1.03 -10.70
CA ASP A 18 17.26 1.06 -10.23
C ASP A 18 17.84 2.48 -10.14
N ALA A 19 17.14 3.46 -10.71
CA ALA A 19 17.55 4.84 -10.60
C ALA A 19 17.34 5.37 -9.18
N PRO A 20 18.23 6.26 -8.70
CA PRO A 20 18.01 6.97 -7.45
C PRO A 20 16.69 7.74 -7.45
N VAL A 21 15.95 7.69 -6.34
CA VAL A 21 14.74 8.51 -6.11
C VAL A 21 15.05 9.99 -6.36
N ALA A 22 16.24 10.44 -5.96
CA ALA A 22 16.72 11.81 -6.13
C ALA A 22 16.79 12.29 -7.61
N LYS A 23 16.84 11.37 -8.57
CA LYS A 23 16.74 11.69 -10.01
C LYS A 23 15.39 12.35 -10.34
N TYR A 24 14.33 11.92 -9.70
CA TYR A 24 12.96 12.39 -9.92
C TYR A 24 12.50 13.37 -8.86
N TRP A 25 13.08 13.26 -7.67
CA TRP A 25 12.78 14.06 -6.48
C TRP A 25 14.10 14.57 -5.86
N PRO A 26 14.69 15.67 -6.39
CA PRO A 26 16.01 16.16 -5.95
C PRO A 26 16.11 16.43 -4.45
N GLU A 27 15.03 16.93 -3.82
CA GLU A 27 14.99 17.23 -2.38
C GLU A 27 15.10 15.98 -1.51
N PHE A 28 14.85 14.80 -2.08
CA PHE A 28 15.01 13.52 -1.40
C PHE A 28 16.50 13.15 -1.17
N ALA A 29 17.44 13.77 -1.91
CA ALA A 29 18.88 13.58 -1.76
C ALA A 29 19.42 14.18 -0.46
N GLN A 30 18.78 13.88 0.66
CA GLN A 30 19.15 14.32 2.01
C GLN A 30 19.23 13.12 2.93
N GLY A 31 19.92 13.27 4.06
CA GLY A 31 19.97 12.23 5.08
C GLY A 31 20.63 10.92 4.65
N GLY A 32 21.53 10.96 3.64
CA GLY A 32 22.22 9.77 3.13
C GLY A 32 21.42 8.98 2.09
N LYS A 33 20.40 9.60 1.45
CA LYS A 33 19.50 8.96 0.49
C LYS A 33 19.84 9.25 -0.97
N GLU A 34 20.99 9.88 -1.26
CA GLU A 34 21.38 10.32 -2.62
C GLU A 34 21.32 9.19 -3.65
N LYS A 35 21.63 7.98 -3.23
CA LYS A 35 21.70 6.79 -4.10
C LYS A 35 20.58 5.79 -3.87
N LEU A 36 19.58 6.10 -3.01
CA LEU A 36 18.49 5.20 -2.67
C LEU A 36 17.65 4.92 -3.93
N PRO A 37 17.58 3.66 -4.44
CA PRO A 37 16.85 3.36 -5.67
C PRO A 37 15.35 3.31 -5.45
N VAL A 38 14.57 3.58 -6.49
CA VAL A 38 13.10 3.57 -6.48
C VAL A 38 12.53 2.25 -5.95
N ARG A 39 13.13 1.10 -6.32
CA ARG A 39 12.67 -0.22 -5.86
C ARG A 39 12.64 -0.38 -4.33
N TYR A 40 13.48 0.34 -3.58
CA TYR A 40 13.48 0.26 -2.11
C TYR A 40 12.25 0.91 -1.48
N LEU A 41 11.65 1.89 -2.16
CA LEU A 41 10.35 2.43 -1.72
C LEU A 41 9.23 1.42 -1.94
N LEU A 42 9.23 0.73 -3.10
CA LEU A 42 8.23 -0.28 -3.43
C LEU A 42 8.32 -1.52 -2.53
N SER A 43 9.53 -1.94 -2.16
CA SER A 43 9.76 -3.17 -1.38
C SER A 43 9.78 -2.97 0.14
N HIS A 44 9.42 -1.79 0.64
CA HIS A 44 9.46 -1.46 2.06
C HIS A 44 10.84 -1.56 2.71
N THR A 45 11.92 -1.42 1.92
CA THR A 45 13.30 -1.55 2.41
C THR A 45 14.03 -0.21 2.50
N ALA A 46 13.34 0.90 2.29
CA ALA A 46 13.96 2.24 2.25
C ALA A 46 14.35 2.81 3.62
N GLY A 47 13.92 2.20 4.72
CA GLY A 47 14.20 2.74 6.07
C GLY A 47 13.30 3.91 6.48
N LEU A 48 12.17 4.12 5.81
CA LEU A 48 11.29 5.28 5.97
C LEU A 48 9.87 4.85 6.37
N SER A 49 9.73 3.88 7.26
CA SER A 49 8.44 3.29 7.64
C SER A 49 7.52 4.24 8.42
N GLY A 50 8.03 5.34 8.93
CA GLY A 50 7.27 6.36 9.65
C GLY A 50 7.98 7.72 9.60
N PHE A 51 7.45 8.71 10.31
CA PHE A 51 8.03 10.05 10.44
C PHE A 51 8.90 10.12 11.70
N ASP A 52 10.05 10.81 11.62
CA ASP A 52 10.99 10.95 12.75
C ASP A 52 10.35 11.55 14.01
N LYS A 53 9.42 12.45 13.80
CA LYS A 53 8.60 13.04 14.87
C LYS A 53 7.14 12.71 14.58
N PRO A 54 6.36 12.34 15.61
CA PRO A 54 4.92 12.14 15.43
C PRO A 54 4.26 13.35 14.76
N ILE A 55 3.46 13.07 13.74
CA ILE A 55 2.72 14.10 13.01
C ILE A 55 1.23 14.05 13.35
N SER A 56 0.59 15.21 13.37
CA SER A 56 -0.86 15.30 13.51
C SER A 56 -1.57 14.88 12.22
N THR A 57 -2.84 14.55 12.33
CA THR A 57 -3.73 14.28 11.20
C THR A 57 -3.75 15.42 10.18
N GLU A 58 -3.73 16.68 10.65
CA GLU A 58 -3.65 17.84 9.75
C GLU A 58 -2.37 17.86 8.90
N THR A 59 -1.24 17.48 9.51
CA THR A 59 0.02 17.35 8.77
C THR A 59 -0.04 16.21 7.78
N LEU A 60 -0.68 15.10 8.13
CA LEU A 60 -0.90 13.96 7.24
C LEU A 60 -1.75 14.33 6.01
N TYR A 61 -2.76 15.20 6.18
CA TYR A 61 -3.60 15.68 5.07
C TYR A 61 -2.88 16.70 4.18
N ASN A 62 -1.84 17.35 4.69
CA ASN A 62 -1.06 18.32 3.93
C ASN A 62 0.06 17.62 3.17
N TRP A 63 -0.18 17.36 1.86
CA TRP A 63 0.75 16.63 1.01
C TRP A 63 2.18 17.19 1.06
N GLU A 64 2.34 18.49 0.87
CA GLU A 64 3.66 19.14 0.82
C GLU A 64 4.41 19.01 2.15
N LYS A 65 3.72 19.14 3.29
CA LYS A 65 4.33 18.93 4.60
C LYS A 65 4.80 17.49 4.77
N GLY A 66 3.95 16.51 4.46
CA GLY A 66 4.27 15.09 4.59
C GLY A 66 5.48 14.69 3.75
N VAL A 67 5.48 15.04 2.47
CA VAL A 67 6.59 14.68 1.57
C VAL A 67 7.89 15.41 1.91
N ASN A 68 7.84 16.67 2.36
CA ASN A 68 9.03 17.40 2.75
C ASN A 68 9.69 16.82 4.03
N LEU A 69 8.89 16.35 5.01
CA LEU A 69 9.42 15.65 6.18
C LEU A 69 10.14 14.36 5.76
N LEU A 70 9.55 13.56 4.87
CA LEU A 70 10.15 12.31 4.37
C LEU A 70 11.40 12.56 3.52
N ALA A 71 11.42 13.65 2.75
CA ALA A 71 12.60 14.05 1.98
C ALA A 71 13.78 14.43 2.88
N ALA A 72 13.51 15.09 3.99
CA ALA A 72 14.55 15.59 4.89
C ALA A 72 15.11 14.53 5.86
N GLN A 73 14.28 13.56 6.31
CA GLN A 73 14.68 12.61 7.35
C GLN A 73 15.69 11.56 6.86
N LYS A 74 16.46 11.01 7.79
CA LYS A 74 17.36 9.88 7.57
C LYS A 74 16.59 8.56 7.61
N PRO A 75 17.02 7.53 6.85
CA PRO A 75 16.53 6.17 7.04
C PRO A 75 16.79 5.69 8.48
N TRP A 76 15.85 4.94 9.05
CA TRP A 76 15.97 4.36 10.40
C TRP A 76 16.83 3.11 10.44
N TRP A 77 17.10 2.49 9.29
CA TRP A 77 18.04 1.38 9.10
C TRP A 77 18.69 1.50 7.73
N GLU A 78 19.75 0.75 7.52
CA GLU A 78 20.45 0.73 6.23
C GLU A 78 19.51 0.28 5.10
N PRO A 79 19.23 1.14 4.11
CA PRO A 79 18.33 0.81 3.01
C PRO A 79 18.74 -0.44 2.24
N GLY A 80 17.76 -1.28 1.90
CA GLY A 80 17.97 -2.51 1.17
C GLY A 80 18.34 -3.73 2.02
N THR A 81 18.61 -3.57 3.32
CA THR A 81 19.07 -4.69 4.17
C THR A 81 17.95 -5.46 4.86
N LYS A 82 16.85 -4.78 5.16
CA LYS A 82 15.67 -5.35 5.85
C LYS A 82 14.41 -4.66 5.39
N SER A 83 13.28 -5.36 5.46
CA SER A 83 11.97 -4.73 5.31
C SER A 83 11.44 -4.20 6.64
N GLY A 84 10.69 -3.12 6.56
CA GLY A 84 9.86 -2.60 7.63
C GLY A 84 8.64 -1.93 6.97
N TYR A 85 7.47 -2.47 7.18
CA TYR A 85 6.26 -2.04 6.49
C TYR A 85 6.02 -0.52 6.59
N HIS A 86 6.05 0.16 5.46
CA HIS A 86 5.81 1.61 5.33
C HIS A 86 4.30 1.87 5.30
N GLY A 87 3.58 1.54 6.37
CA GLY A 87 2.12 1.49 6.39
C GLY A 87 1.41 2.75 5.91
N ILE A 88 1.94 3.93 6.23
CA ILE A 88 1.40 5.23 5.82
C ILE A 88 2.32 5.93 4.82
N THR A 89 3.61 5.93 5.10
CA THR A 89 4.59 6.69 4.31
C THR A 89 4.73 6.18 2.89
N PHE A 90 4.44 4.90 2.62
CA PHE A 90 4.37 4.31 1.28
C PHE A 90 3.55 5.14 0.30
N GLY A 91 2.39 5.61 0.76
CA GLY A 91 1.49 6.42 -0.06
C GLY A 91 2.11 7.76 -0.46
N HIS A 92 2.72 8.46 0.49
CA HIS A 92 3.37 9.74 0.24
C HIS A 92 4.64 9.59 -0.60
N LEU A 93 5.48 8.58 -0.30
CA LEU A 93 6.73 8.35 -1.02
C LEU A 93 6.50 8.01 -2.50
N LEU A 94 5.65 7.05 -2.79
CA LEU A 94 5.35 6.64 -4.15
C LEU A 94 4.43 7.63 -4.87
N GLY A 95 3.46 8.20 -4.16
CA GLY A 95 2.58 9.20 -4.73
C GLY A 95 3.32 10.46 -5.16
N GLU A 96 4.37 10.86 -4.42
CA GLU A 96 5.22 11.97 -4.83
C GLU A 96 6.02 11.65 -6.10
N LEU A 97 6.54 10.44 -6.24
CA LEU A 97 7.18 10.01 -7.49
C LEU A 97 6.20 10.07 -8.67
N VAL A 98 4.99 9.52 -8.51
CA VAL A 98 3.94 9.61 -9.54
C VAL A 98 3.65 11.07 -9.89
N ARG A 99 3.50 11.94 -8.88
CA ARG A 99 3.23 13.38 -9.09
C ARG A 99 4.36 14.05 -9.88
N ARG A 100 5.60 13.76 -9.54
CA ARG A 100 6.79 14.37 -10.19
C ARG A 100 6.94 13.97 -11.65
N VAL A 101 6.71 12.71 -11.98
CA VAL A 101 6.91 12.22 -13.35
C VAL A 101 5.69 12.40 -14.25
N THR A 102 4.49 12.65 -13.68
CA THR A 102 3.25 12.78 -14.46
C THR A 102 2.65 14.19 -14.41
N GLY A 103 3.06 15.03 -13.46
CA GLY A 103 2.45 16.35 -13.20
C GLY A 103 1.05 16.28 -12.58
N ARG A 104 0.58 15.09 -12.16
CA ARG A 104 -0.75 14.85 -11.59
C ARG A 104 -0.62 14.31 -10.18
N THR A 105 -1.54 14.70 -9.28
CA THR A 105 -1.64 14.03 -7.98
C THR A 105 -1.96 12.55 -8.18
N ILE A 106 -1.62 11.72 -7.20
CA ILE A 106 -1.86 10.28 -7.35
C ILE A 106 -3.35 9.95 -7.42
N GLY A 107 -4.22 10.70 -6.73
CA GLY A 107 -5.66 10.52 -6.84
C GLY A 107 -6.19 10.86 -8.22
N LYS A 108 -5.69 11.96 -8.83
CA LYS A 108 -6.04 12.32 -10.20
C LYS A 108 -5.51 11.30 -11.21
N PHE A 109 -4.24 10.89 -11.07
CA PHE A 109 -3.65 9.87 -11.95
C PHE A 109 -4.44 8.55 -11.86
N PHE A 110 -4.71 8.08 -10.64
CA PHE A 110 -5.48 6.86 -10.42
C PHE A 110 -6.89 6.94 -11.04
N LYS A 111 -7.57 8.07 -10.85
CA LYS A 111 -8.90 8.27 -11.44
C LYS A 111 -8.88 8.15 -12.95
N GLU A 112 -8.00 8.93 -13.61
CA GLU A 112 -7.95 9.05 -15.07
C GLU A 112 -7.41 7.81 -15.78
N GLU A 113 -6.43 7.11 -15.17
CA GLU A 113 -5.69 6.02 -15.80
C GLU A 113 -6.16 4.63 -15.35
N VAL A 114 -6.84 4.52 -14.22
CA VAL A 114 -7.25 3.23 -13.65
C VAL A 114 -8.76 3.16 -13.43
N ALA A 115 -9.30 4.05 -12.59
CA ALA A 115 -10.69 3.94 -12.14
C ALA A 115 -11.70 4.18 -13.28
N ASP A 116 -11.58 5.31 -14.00
CA ASP A 116 -12.49 5.66 -15.09
C ASP A 116 -12.43 4.65 -16.24
N PRO A 117 -11.25 4.24 -16.78
CA PRO A 117 -11.19 3.25 -17.85
C PRO A 117 -11.78 1.89 -17.46
N LEU A 118 -11.53 1.43 -16.24
CA LEU A 118 -12.09 0.18 -15.74
C LEU A 118 -13.52 0.32 -15.20
N LYS A 119 -14.10 1.52 -15.19
CA LYS A 119 -15.42 1.81 -14.60
C LYS A 119 -15.49 1.35 -13.14
N ALA A 120 -14.44 1.57 -12.38
CA ALA A 120 -14.30 1.15 -11.00
C ALA A 120 -14.65 2.33 -10.07
N ASP A 121 -15.57 2.10 -9.15
CA ASP A 121 -15.97 3.07 -8.13
C ASP A 121 -15.01 2.97 -6.93
N PHE A 122 -13.83 3.56 -7.12
CA PHE A 122 -12.78 3.66 -6.10
C PHE A 122 -12.06 5.00 -6.23
N HIS A 123 -11.77 5.65 -5.10
CA HIS A 123 -11.20 6.99 -5.05
C HIS A 123 -10.04 7.06 -4.07
N ILE A 124 -9.00 7.81 -4.43
CA ILE A 124 -7.94 8.30 -3.54
C ILE A 124 -8.16 9.81 -3.46
N GLY A 125 -8.62 10.30 -2.31
CA GLY A 125 -9.22 11.63 -2.23
C GLY A 125 -10.63 11.65 -2.81
N LEU A 126 -11.64 11.32 -1.97
CA LEU A 126 -13.03 11.21 -2.39
C LEU A 126 -13.62 12.60 -2.72
N PRO A 127 -14.27 12.81 -3.88
CA PRO A 127 -15.07 14.00 -4.15
C PRO A 127 -16.25 14.13 -3.15
N GLU A 128 -16.57 15.37 -2.75
CA GLU A 128 -17.59 15.66 -1.73
C GLU A 128 -18.98 15.14 -2.09
N GLU A 129 -19.34 15.18 -3.38
CA GLU A 129 -20.60 14.66 -3.89
C GLU A 129 -20.83 13.16 -3.64
N HIS A 130 -19.79 12.45 -3.20
CA HIS A 130 -19.84 11.01 -2.89
C HIS A 130 -19.88 10.71 -1.39
N ASP A 131 -19.79 11.70 -0.53
CA ASP A 131 -19.76 11.51 0.93
C ASP A 131 -20.94 10.73 1.48
N TYR A 132 -22.13 10.95 0.90
CA TYR A 132 -23.38 10.30 1.32
C TYR A 132 -23.38 8.77 1.11
N ARG A 133 -22.46 8.25 0.29
CA ARG A 133 -22.36 6.82 -0.02
C ARG A 133 -21.37 6.09 0.87
N VAL A 134 -20.56 6.81 1.65
CA VAL A 134 -19.51 6.21 2.46
C VAL A 134 -20.11 5.53 3.67
N GLY A 135 -19.94 4.22 3.76
CA GLY A 135 -20.33 3.45 4.93
C GLY A 135 -19.50 3.82 6.16
N GLU A 136 -20.10 3.77 7.32
CA GLU A 136 -19.41 4.01 8.58
C GLU A 136 -18.45 2.87 8.89
N LEU A 137 -17.20 3.22 9.21
CA LEU A 137 -16.20 2.27 9.67
C LEU A 137 -16.35 2.09 11.18
N ILE A 138 -16.59 0.86 11.60
CA ILE A 138 -16.73 0.46 13.01
C ILE A 138 -15.33 0.08 13.51
N PRO A 139 -14.78 0.75 14.54
CA PRO A 139 -13.45 0.48 15.04
C PRO A 139 -13.30 -0.96 15.54
N PRO A 140 -12.07 -1.48 15.59
CA PRO A 140 -11.81 -2.79 16.19
C PRO A 140 -12.12 -2.74 17.69
N PRO A 141 -12.33 -3.90 18.34
CA PRO A 141 -12.32 -3.97 19.80
C PRO A 141 -11.03 -3.38 20.36
N GLU A 142 -11.10 -2.79 21.54
CA GLU A 142 -9.91 -2.33 22.26
C GLU A 142 -8.91 -3.47 22.38
N MET A 143 -7.65 -3.19 22.07
CA MET A 143 -6.58 -4.17 22.19
C MET A 143 -6.19 -4.26 23.66
N ASP A 144 -6.21 -5.47 24.21
CA ASP A 144 -5.66 -5.73 25.54
C ASP A 144 -4.13 -5.65 25.48
N MET A 145 -3.60 -4.49 25.84
CA MET A 145 -2.16 -4.20 25.80
C MET A 145 -1.35 -5.14 26.73
N SER A 146 -2.00 -5.76 27.73
CA SER A 146 -1.30 -6.72 28.62
C SER A 146 -0.89 -7.99 27.93
N GLN A 147 -1.48 -8.31 26.78
CA GLN A 147 -1.17 -9.49 25.97
C GLN A 147 0.02 -9.29 25.02
N LEU A 148 0.50 -8.06 24.87
CA LEU A 148 1.58 -7.74 23.90
C LEU A 148 2.99 -8.02 24.45
N GLY A 149 3.13 -8.47 25.70
CA GLY A 149 4.43 -8.70 26.33
C GLY A 149 5.26 -7.42 26.52
N GLU A 150 6.55 -7.55 26.75
CA GLU A 150 7.46 -6.40 26.82
C GLU A 150 7.75 -5.87 25.41
N ILE A 151 7.23 -4.69 25.11
CA ILE A 151 7.48 -4.01 23.84
C ILE A 151 8.59 -2.99 24.05
N ASP A 152 9.71 -3.12 23.30
CA ASP A 152 10.74 -2.09 23.25
C ASP A 152 10.16 -0.79 22.65
N PRO A 153 10.02 0.29 23.43
CA PRO A 153 9.48 1.57 22.94
C PRO A 153 10.36 2.21 21.85
N ASN A 154 11.62 1.78 21.75
CA ASN A 154 12.56 2.26 20.73
C ASN A 154 12.59 1.40 19.48
N SER A 155 11.81 0.32 19.43
CA SER A 155 11.73 -0.54 18.25
C SER A 155 11.20 0.23 17.03
N VAL A 156 11.59 -0.22 15.83
CA VAL A 156 11.09 0.35 14.58
C VAL A 156 9.56 0.21 14.49
N ALA A 157 9.01 -0.89 15.00
CA ALA A 157 7.57 -1.12 15.04
C ALA A 157 6.84 -0.01 15.82
N VAL A 158 7.26 0.24 17.06
CA VAL A 158 6.65 1.28 17.91
C VAL A 158 6.82 2.66 17.29
N LYS A 159 8.03 3.01 16.83
CA LYS A 159 8.28 4.28 16.15
C LYS A 159 7.37 4.47 14.94
N THR A 160 7.18 3.42 14.14
CA THR A 160 6.31 3.47 12.96
C THR A 160 4.85 3.71 13.36
N LEU A 161 4.33 2.91 14.29
CA LEU A 161 2.94 2.99 14.74
C LEU A 161 2.61 4.32 15.40
N MET A 162 3.57 4.91 16.13
CA MET A 162 3.41 6.18 16.83
C MET A 162 3.76 7.40 15.97
N SER A 163 4.23 7.21 14.74
CA SER A 163 4.74 8.31 13.90
C SER A 163 3.65 9.19 13.28
N ALA A 164 2.42 8.73 13.23
CA ALA A 164 1.27 9.49 12.74
C ALA A 164 0.05 9.20 13.60
N GLU A 165 -0.67 10.24 13.97
CA GLU A 165 -1.94 10.10 14.67
C GLU A 165 -2.99 9.54 13.71
N LEU A 166 -3.42 8.30 13.94
CA LEU A 166 -4.45 7.64 13.16
C LEU A 166 -5.61 7.28 14.08
N ASN A 167 -6.73 7.96 13.89
CA ASN A 167 -7.96 7.66 14.61
C ASN A 167 -9.04 7.17 13.64
N VAL A 168 -9.66 6.02 13.93
CA VAL A 168 -10.76 5.49 13.10
C VAL A 168 -11.92 6.50 13.01
N ALA A 169 -12.14 7.31 14.05
CA ALA A 169 -13.16 8.36 14.01
C ALA A 169 -12.94 9.41 12.90
N ASP A 170 -11.69 9.65 12.52
CA ASP A 170 -11.37 10.62 11.46
C ASP A 170 -11.92 10.18 10.10
N THR A 171 -12.11 8.89 9.88
CA THR A 171 -12.67 8.34 8.63
C THR A 171 -14.08 8.85 8.31
N LYS A 172 -14.78 9.38 9.32
CA LYS A 172 -16.10 9.99 9.19
C LYS A 172 -16.03 11.45 8.72
N THR A 173 -14.86 12.07 8.77
CA THR A 173 -14.69 13.51 8.46
C THR A 173 -14.48 13.74 6.97
N ARG A 174 -14.94 14.90 6.49
CA ARG A 174 -14.67 15.34 5.12
C ARG A 174 -13.17 15.52 4.87
N ALA A 175 -12.44 16.01 5.88
CA ALA A 175 -10.99 16.22 5.80
C ALA A 175 -10.25 14.94 5.47
N TRP A 176 -10.53 13.83 6.19
CA TRP A 176 -9.97 12.52 5.91
C TRP A 176 -10.36 12.02 4.52
N ARG A 177 -11.66 12.06 4.19
CA ARG A 177 -12.16 11.51 2.92
C ARG A 177 -11.59 12.26 1.72
N GLY A 178 -11.45 13.59 1.83
CA GLY A 178 -10.95 14.43 0.75
C GLY A 178 -9.44 14.49 0.61
N ALA A 179 -8.69 14.18 1.66
CA ALA A 179 -7.24 14.13 1.59
C ALA A 179 -6.78 12.96 0.71
N GLU A 180 -5.63 13.11 0.07
CA GLU A 180 -4.95 11.98 -0.58
C GLU A 180 -3.97 11.35 0.40
N ILE A 181 -4.37 10.23 1.04
CA ILE A 181 -3.52 9.39 1.88
C ILE A 181 -3.45 7.99 1.23
N PRO A 182 -2.67 7.83 0.14
CA PRO A 182 -2.83 6.72 -0.80
C PRO A 182 -2.58 5.33 -0.21
N ALA A 183 -1.96 5.26 0.98
CA ALA A 183 -1.74 4.01 1.71
C ALA A 183 -2.88 3.64 2.66
N ALA A 184 -3.83 4.55 2.96
CA ALA A 184 -4.80 4.30 4.03
C ALA A 184 -6.24 4.68 3.71
N ASN A 185 -6.50 5.76 2.94
CA ASN A 185 -7.86 6.30 2.82
C ASN A 185 -8.55 6.08 1.48
N GLY A 186 -8.20 5.02 0.76
CA GLY A 186 -8.94 4.64 -0.43
C GLY A 186 -10.43 4.38 -0.12
N GLN A 187 -11.33 5.03 -0.84
CA GLN A 187 -12.78 4.89 -0.69
C GLN A 187 -13.34 4.10 -1.88
N GLY A 188 -14.02 2.99 -1.61
CA GLY A 188 -14.56 2.16 -2.68
C GLY A 188 -15.26 0.91 -2.15
N ASN A 189 -15.45 -0.06 -3.01
CA ASN A 189 -16.13 -1.31 -2.69
C ASN A 189 -15.35 -2.52 -3.20
N ALA A 190 -15.69 -3.72 -2.69
CA ALA A 190 -15.00 -4.97 -3.04
C ALA A 190 -15.00 -5.25 -4.55
N ARG A 191 -16.11 -4.99 -5.23
CA ARG A 191 -16.24 -5.20 -6.68
C ARG A 191 -15.24 -4.35 -7.46
N SER A 192 -15.08 -3.08 -7.08
CA SER A 192 -14.14 -2.17 -7.73
C SER A 192 -12.70 -2.54 -7.43
N VAL A 193 -12.38 -2.93 -6.21
CA VAL A 193 -11.05 -3.44 -5.87
C VAL A 193 -10.73 -4.69 -6.69
N ALA A 194 -11.63 -5.69 -6.68
CA ALA A 194 -11.46 -6.92 -7.44
C ALA A 194 -11.31 -6.65 -8.95
N ARG A 195 -12.09 -5.72 -9.50
CA ARG A 195 -12.02 -5.35 -10.92
C ARG A 195 -10.67 -4.73 -11.30
N ILE A 196 -10.14 -3.83 -10.48
CA ILE A 196 -8.84 -3.21 -10.73
C ILE A 196 -7.73 -4.26 -10.65
N THR A 197 -7.76 -5.09 -9.61
CA THR A 197 -6.73 -6.11 -9.39
C THR A 197 -6.90 -7.31 -10.32
N ALA A 198 -8.07 -7.54 -10.91
CA ALA A 198 -8.27 -8.50 -11.99
C ALA A 198 -7.46 -8.14 -13.25
N ALA A 199 -7.28 -6.85 -13.56
CA ALA A 199 -6.40 -6.46 -14.64
C ALA A 199 -4.97 -6.99 -14.44
N VAL A 200 -4.45 -6.97 -13.21
CA VAL A 200 -3.14 -7.55 -12.87
C VAL A 200 -3.17 -9.07 -12.96
N ALA A 201 -4.16 -9.73 -12.34
CA ALA A 201 -4.31 -11.19 -12.33
C ALA A 201 -4.46 -11.78 -13.75
N CYS A 202 -5.07 -11.03 -14.66
CA CYS A 202 -5.27 -11.40 -16.06
C CYS A 202 -4.12 -10.98 -17.00
N GLY A 203 -2.93 -10.69 -16.47
CA GLY A 203 -1.74 -10.39 -17.30
C GLY A 203 -1.64 -8.93 -17.72
N GLY A 204 -2.23 -8.02 -16.95
CA GLY A 204 -2.11 -6.56 -17.11
C GLY A 204 -3.26 -5.88 -17.85
N GLU A 205 -4.25 -6.64 -18.31
CA GLU A 205 -5.39 -6.13 -19.09
C GLU A 205 -6.72 -6.75 -18.65
N LEU A 206 -7.77 -5.94 -18.64
CA LEU A 206 -9.14 -6.38 -18.40
C LEU A 206 -10.10 -5.60 -19.31
N ASP A 207 -10.98 -6.31 -20.04
CA ASP A 207 -11.99 -5.73 -20.95
C ASP A 207 -11.40 -4.73 -21.96
N GLY A 208 -10.20 -4.99 -22.48
CA GLY A 208 -9.50 -4.13 -23.44
C GLY A 208 -8.79 -2.91 -22.79
N VAL A 209 -8.81 -2.80 -21.46
CA VAL A 209 -8.08 -1.76 -20.72
C VAL A 209 -6.78 -2.34 -20.18
N ARG A 210 -5.65 -1.90 -20.74
CA ARG A 210 -4.33 -2.30 -20.29
C ARG A 210 -3.79 -1.34 -19.24
N LEU A 211 -3.46 -1.87 -18.05
CA LEU A 211 -2.81 -1.12 -16.99
C LEU A 211 -1.29 -1.35 -17.00
N LEU A 212 -0.86 -2.59 -17.19
CA LEU A 212 0.54 -3.01 -17.12
C LEU A 212 0.88 -3.95 -18.27
N SER A 213 2.14 -4.02 -18.64
CA SER A 213 2.67 -5.12 -19.46
C SER A 213 2.89 -6.37 -18.59
N LEU A 214 2.95 -7.53 -19.23
CA LEU A 214 3.30 -8.77 -18.54
C LEU A 214 4.71 -8.70 -17.93
N ASP A 215 5.67 -8.06 -18.63
CA ASP A 215 7.03 -7.87 -18.15
C ASP A 215 7.10 -7.09 -16.83
N THR A 216 6.28 -6.06 -16.69
CA THR A 216 6.20 -5.29 -15.44
C THR A 216 5.56 -6.10 -14.31
N ILE A 217 4.59 -6.94 -14.62
CA ILE A 217 3.98 -7.86 -13.64
C ILE A 217 4.99 -8.92 -13.20
N GLU A 218 5.76 -9.51 -14.11
CA GLU A 218 6.81 -10.48 -13.76
C GLU A 218 7.86 -9.84 -12.85
N LYS A 219 8.28 -8.60 -13.14
CA LYS A 219 9.15 -7.84 -12.22
C LYS A 219 8.52 -7.61 -10.85
N ALA A 220 7.20 -7.41 -10.77
CA ALA A 220 6.52 -7.26 -9.49
C ALA A 220 6.50 -8.55 -8.66
N LEU A 221 6.59 -9.72 -9.31
CA LEU A 221 6.71 -11.03 -8.68
C LEU A 221 8.14 -11.38 -8.24
N GLU A 222 9.15 -10.63 -8.68
CA GLU A 222 10.53 -10.83 -8.23
C GLU A 222 10.67 -10.49 -6.75
N GLU A 223 11.26 -11.42 -5.98
CA GLU A 223 11.55 -11.19 -4.57
C GLU A 223 12.49 -10.00 -4.39
N GLN A 224 12.07 -9.02 -3.64
CA GLN A 224 12.87 -7.85 -3.26
C GLN A 224 13.41 -7.97 -1.83
N SER A 225 12.64 -8.59 -0.95
CA SER A 225 13.05 -8.85 0.43
C SER A 225 12.25 -10.02 1.01
N TYR A 226 12.90 -10.79 1.90
CA TYR A 226 12.25 -11.86 2.64
C TYR A 226 12.87 -11.97 4.04
N GLY A 227 12.05 -12.04 5.06
CA GLY A 227 12.44 -12.21 6.44
C GLY A 227 11.46 -11.55 7.42
N THR A 228 11.83 -11.52 8.70
CA THR A 228 11.01 -10.85 9.71
C THR A 228 10.98 -9.36 9.47
N ASP A 229 9.80 -8.85 9.14
CA ASP A 229 9.57 -7.43 8.92
C ASP A 229 9.70 -6.65 10.22
N LEU A 230 10.41 -5.52 10.20
CA LEU A 230 10.73 -4.72 11.40
C LEU A 230 9.49 -4.04 12.02
N VAL A 231 8.38 -3.97 11.29
CA VAL A 231 7.13 -3.32 11.74
C VAL A 231 6.05 -4.35 12.04
N LEU A 232 5.83 -5.30 11.14
CA LEU A 232 4.80 -6.33 11.29
C LEU A 232 5.23 -7.48 12.21
N MET A 233 6.54 -7.61 12.48
CA MET A 233 7.15 -8.62 13.38
C MET A 233 6.86 -10.07 12.99
N VAL A 234 6.53 -10.30 11.73
CA VAL A 234 6.31 -11.64 11.14
C VAL A 234 7.11 -11.76 9.84
N PRO A 235 7.42 -13.01 9.41
CA PRO A 235 8.05 -13.21 8.11
C PRO A 235 7.16 -12.71 6.98
N ILE A 236 7.69 -11.77 6.20
CA ILE A 236 7.03 -11.25 4.99
C ILE A 236 8.00 -11.35 3.82
N ARG A 237 7.47 -11.72 2.68
CA ARG A 237 8.15 -11.72 1.40
C ARG A 237 7.53 -10.62 0.54
N PHE A 238 8.34 -9.62 0.17
CA PHE A 238 7.88 -8.51 -0.67
C PHE A 238 8.43 -8.64 -2.09
N GLY A 239 7.53 -8.41 -3.06
CA GLY A 239 7.85 -8.01 -4.41
C GLY A 239 7.84 -6.49 -4.56
N LEU A 240 7.54 -5.97 -5.76
CA LEU A 240 7.44 -4.53 -5.99
C LEU A 240 6.05 -4.01 -5.58
N GLY A 241 5.94 -3.55 -4.34
CA GLY A 241 4.76 -2.88 -3.80
C GLY A 241 3.64 -3.80 -3.32
N LEU A 242 3.87 -5.11 -3.33
CA LEU A 242 2.90 -6.13 -2.94
C LEU A 242 3.62 -7.29 -2.21
N GLY A 243 2.86 -8.02 -1.38
CA GLY A 243 3.33 -9.24 -0.76
C GLY A 243 3.34 -10.40 -1.74
N LEU A 244 4.32 -11.27 -1.57
CA LEU A 244 4.44 -12.55 -2.26
C LEU A 244 4.14 -13.68 -1.27
N GLN A 245 3.53 -14.75 -1.77
CA GLN A 245 3.24 -15.92 -0.97
C GLN A 245 4.51 -16.55 -0.37
N THR A 246 4.39 -17.04 0.86
CA THR A 246 5.43 -17.81 1.54
C THR A 246 4.87 -19.15 2.02
N LYS A 247 5.75 -20.07 2.42
CA LYS A 247 5.32 -21.34 3.02
C LYS A 247 4.72 -21.13 4.41
N GLU A 248 5.21 -20.11 5.14
CA GLU A 248 4.79 -19.78 6.50
C GLU A 248 3.44 -19.05 6.50
N LEU A 249 3.12 -18.33 5.42
CA LEU A 249 1.87 -17.60 5.25
C LEU A 249 1.29 -17.90 3.85
N PRO A 250 0.71 -19.08 3.66
CA PRO A 250 0.05 -19.42 2.41
C PRO A 250 -1.25 -18.61 2.25
N ILE A 251 -1.37 -17.93 1.11
CA ILE A 251 -2.56 -17.13 0.77
C ILE A 251 -3.47 -17.88 -0.21
N GLY A 252 -2.89 -18.72 -1.04
CA GLY A 252 -3.57 -19.55 -2.03
C GLY A 252 -2.69 -20.71 -2.50
N PRO A 253 -3.19 -21.57 -3.39
CA PRO A 253 -2.47 -22.78 -3.84
C PRO A 253 -1.36 -22.46 -4.85
N ASN A 254 -1.43 -21.35 -5.55
CA ASN A 254 -0.57 -21.03 -6.69
C ASN A 254 0.65 -20.19 -6.30
N GLN A 255 1.74 -20.29 -7.06
CA GLN A 255 3.00 -19.61 -6.73
C GLN A 255 3.04 -18.16 -7.25
N ARG A 256 2.44 -17.89 -8.41
CA ARG A 256 2.43 -16.55 -9.02
C ARG A 256 1.25 -15.74 -8.47
N LEU A 257 1.38 -15.35 -7.20
CA LEU A 257 0.33 -14.70 -6.43
C LEU A 257 0.89 -13.43 -5.78
N LEU A 258 0.22 -12.32 -6.03
CA LEU A 258 0.44 -11.03 -5.41
C LEU A 258 -0.73 -10.74 -4.45
N TYR A 259 -0.43 -10.20 -3.27
CA TYR A 259 -1.49 -9.83 -2.33
C TYR A 259 -1.09 -8.66 -1.46
N TRP A 260 -2.07 -8.03 -0.85
CA TRP A 260 -1.86 -7.18 0.31
C TRP A 260 -3.16 -6.99 1.08
N GLY A 261 -3.01 -6.82 2.39
CA GLY A 261 -4.11 -6.54 3.33
C GLY A 261 -3.96 -5.19 4.01
N GLY A 262 -4.98 -4.80 4.75
CA GLY A 262 -5.00 -3.55 5.52
C GLY A 262 -5.44 -3.75 6.97
N TRP A 263 -5.10 -2.77 7.80
CA TRP A 263 -5.58 -2.72 9.17
C TRP A 263 -7.11 -2.80 9.21
N GLY A 264 -7.61 -3.70 10.03
CA GLY A 264 -9.04 -3.96 10.16
C GLY A 264 -9.54 -5.16 9.35
N GLY A 265 -8.74 -5.71 8.40
CA GLY A 265 -9.01 -7.00 7.77
C GLY A 265 -9.33 -7.00 6.28
N SER A 266 -9.28 -5.85 5.59
CA SER A 266 -9.41 -5.86 4.12
C SER A 266 -8.23 -6.60 3.48
N ILE A 267 -8.49 -7.30 2.37
CA ILE A 267 -7.45 -8.00 1.60
C ILE A 267 -7.79 -7.98 0.11
N SER A 268 -6.76 -7.92 -0.72
CA SER A 268 -6.84 -8.14 -2.16
C SER A 268 -5.79 -9.15 -2.58
N ILE A 269 -6.19 -10.12 -3.41
CA ILE A 269 -5.35 -11.19 -3.94
C ILE A 269 -5.44 -11.17 -5.46
N MET A 270 -4.31 -11.30 -6.11
CA MET A 270 -4.16 -11.39 -7.56
C MET A 270 -3.41 -12.68 -7.87
N ASP A 271 -4.13 -13.69 -8.28
CA ASP A 271 -3.58 -15.01 -8.65
C ASP A 271 -3.45 -15.06 -10.18
N LEU A 272 -2.22 -15.00 -10.67
CA LEU A 272 -1.93 -14.97 -12.10
C LEU A 272 -2.09 -16.35 -12.76
N ASP A 273 -1.85 -17.41 -12.01
CA ASP A 273 -1.96 -18.78 -12.53
C ASP A 273 -3.43 -19.16 -12.71
N ALA A 274 -4.28 -18.81 -11.75
CA ALA A 274 -5.73 -19.03 -11.83
C ALA A 274 -6.46 -17.93 -12.62
N LYS A 275 -5.79 -16.81 -12.97
CA LYS A 275 -6.41 -15.59 -13.53
C LYS A 275 -7.56 -15.09 -12.65
N LEU A 276 -7.34 -15.11 -11.34
CA LEU A 276 -8.34 -14.85 -10.32
C LEU A 276 -7.96 -13.62 -9.50
N SER A 277 -8.94 -12.75 -9.28
CA SER A 277 -8.82 -11.64 -8.34
C SER A 277 -9.85 -11.77 -7.24
N ILE A 278 -9.40 -11.68 -6.00
CA ILE A 278 -10.26 -11.72 -4.81
C ILE A 278 -10.09 -10.40 -4.06
N ALA A 279 -11.20 -9.81 -3.64
CA ALA A 279 -11.19 -8.65 -2.77
C ALA A 279 -12.23 -8.81 -1.65
N TYR A 280 -11.77 -8.63 -0.43
CA TYR A 280 -12.62 -8.53 0.74
C TYR A 280 -12.45 -7.16 1.36
N VAL A 281 -13.56 -6.46 1.55
CA VAL A 281 -13.60 -5.18 2.28
C VAL A 281 -14.64 -5.29 3.39
N MET A 282 -14.38 -4.63 4.49
CA MET A 282 -15.24 -4.67 5.67
C MET A 282 -15.60 -3.26 6.12
N ASN A 283 -16.66 -3.10 6.87
CA ASN A 283 -16.95 -1.89 7.63
C ASN A 283 -16.75 -2.09 9.15
N LYS A 284 -16.68 -3.33 9.63
CA LYS A 284 -16.32 -3.65 11.01
C LYS A 284 -14.90 -4.19 11.07
N MET A 285 -14.00 -3.42 11.65
CA MET A 285 -12.60 -3.77 11.78
C MET A 285 -12.36 -4.89 12.78
N VAL A 286 -11.31 -5.67 12.54
CA VAL A 286 -10.66 -6.54 13.52
C VAL A 286 -9.35 -5.92 13.99
N SER A 287 -8.80 -6.36 15.13
CA SER A 287 -7.60 -5.77 15.74
C SER A 287 -6.29 -6.19 15.06
N THR A 288 -6.34 -6.90 13.92
CA THR A 288 -5.16 -7.37 13.21
C THR A 288 -4.64 -6.33 12.20
N LEU A 289 -3.33 -6.25 12.06
CA LEU A 289 -2.69 -5.44 11.00
C LEU A 289 -2.74 -6.13 9.63
N THR A 290 -2.81 -7.46 9.63
CA THR A 290 -2.89 -8.30 8.43
C THR A 290 -3.80 -9.49 8.68
N GLY A 291 -4.62 -9.83 7.67
CA GLY A 291 -5.50 -10.99 7.71
C GLY A 291 -6.79 -10.78 8.53
N ASP A 292 -7.79 -11.57 8.19
CA ASP A 292 -9.10 -11.59 8.84
C ASP A 292 -9.68 -13.01 8.71
N PRO A 293 -10.04 -13.69 9.83
CA PRO A 293 -10.63 -15.02 9.76
C PRO A 293 -11.89 -15.09 8.90
N ARG A 294 -12.62 -13.97 8.77
CA ARG A 294 -13.82 -13.91 7.91
C ARG A 294 -13.47 -14.01 6.42
N SER A 295 -12.41 -13.30 5.99
CA SER A 295 -11.93 -13.40 4.59
C SER A 295 -11.22 -14.73 4.32
N ALA A 296 -10.43 -15.23 5.28
CA ALA A 296 -9.67 -16.47 5.11
C ALA A 296 -10.56 -17.66 4.73
N ARG A 297 -11.68 -17.88 5.45
CA ARG A 297 -12.65 -18.93 5.15
C ARG A 297 -13.28 -18.81 3.77
N SER A 298 -13.58 -17.56 3.35
CA SER A 298 -14.17 -17.31 2.05
C SER A 298 -13.17 -17.55 0.91
N ILE A 299 -11.89 -17.22 1.13
CA ILE A 299 -10.79 -17.45 0.19
C ILE A 299 -10.55 -18.94 0.03
N GLU A 300 -10.46 -19.68 1.14
CA GLU A 300 -10.30 -21.14 1.14
C GLU A 300 -11.43 -21.83 0.35
N ALA A 301 -12.68 -21.54 0.71
CA ALA A 301 -13.85 -22.12 0.02
C ALA A 301 -13.89 -21.78 -1.48
N LEU A 302 -13.43 -20.59 -1.87
CA LEU A 302 -13.34 -20.21 -3.27
C LEU A 302 -12.31 -21.07 -4.01
N TYR A 303 -11.11 -21.25 -3.47
CA TYR A 303 -10.08 -22.10 -4.10
C TYR A 303 -10.48 -23.58 -4.14
N GLU A 304 -11.21 -24.08 -3.14
CA GLU A 304 -11.74 -25.44 -3.16
C GLU A 304 -12.81 -25.66 -4.25
N SER A 305 -13.43 -24.61 -4.75
CA SER A 305 -14.48 -24.66 -5.76
C SER A 305 -13.95 -24.55 -7.21
N LEU A 306 -12.68 -24.25 -7.41
CA LEU A 306 -12.02 -24.13 -8.71
C LEU A 306 -11.43 -25.45 -9.17
#